data_232e985f07adfd9fcdf629edcd10ccd6
#
_entry.id   232e985f07adfd9fcdf629edcd10ccd6
#
_cell.length_a   1.000
_cell.length_b   1.000
_cell.length_c   1.000
_cell.angle_alpha   90.00
_cell.angle_beta   90.00
_cell.angle_gamma   90.00
#
_symmetry.space_group_name_H-M   'P 1'
#
loop_
_entity.id
_entity.type
_entity.pdbx_description
1 polymer ?
#
loop_
_entity_poly.entity_id
_entity_poly.type
_entity_poly.pdbx_seq_one_letter_code
_entity_poly.pdbx_strand_id
1 'polypeptide(L)'
;EKGRYTKSGCDTIEFMICTNIGEAMKPLHKIASGGELSRIMLGLKSVLAGKDDIDTLIFDEIDTGISGRTAQKVSEKMALIAKKHQVICITHLPQIASMADTHFLIEKNVMDNTTRTTIHKLNDEEIITELSRMLGGTEINGIVYDNAKEMKRQADELKKMSYEGVFFRNGKLEIYDNKLVDDGKAKLLEIFVSRFIIL
;
A
#
# COMPACT_ATOMS: atom_id res chain seq x y z
N GLU A 1 28.98 -10.81 25.53
CA GLU A 1 29.88 -9.74 26.06
C GLU A 1 29.07 -8.84 26.97
N LYS A 2 29.56 -8.56 28.18
CA LYS A 2 28.93 -7.61 29.11
C LYS A 2 28.98 -6.23 28.46
N GLY A 3 27.87 -5.81 27.88
CA GLY A 3 27.74 -4.54 27.17
C GLY A 3 27.94 -3.36 28.10
N ARG A 4 28.45 -2.27 27.54
CA ARG A 4 28.59 -1.00 28.21
C ARG A 4 27.20 -0.38 28.38
N TYR A 5 26.81 -0.07 29.62
CA TYR A 5 25.54 0.61 29.88
C TYR A 5 25.47 1.94 29.13
N THR A 6 24.44 2.12 28.33
CA THR A 6 24.17 3.36 27.61
C THR A 6 22.82 3.95 28.05
N LYS A 7 22.47 5.16 27.62
CA LYS A 7 21.14 5.76 27.89
C LYS A 7 19.99 4.95 27.30
N SER A 8 20.27 4.08 26.29
CA SER A 8 19.32 3.22 25.62
C SER A 8 19.37 1.75 26.07
N GLY A 9 20.12 1.44 27.13
CA GLY A 9 20.26 0.09 27.68
C GLY A 9 21.64 -0.53 27.44
N CYS A 10 21.79 -1.83 27.73
CA CYS A 10 23.04 -2.57 27.60
C CYS A 10 23.02 -3.60 26.46
N ASP A 11 21.90 -3.78 25.80
CA ASP A 11 21.76 -4.76 24.73
C ASP A 11 21.97 -4.15 23.35
N THR A 12 22.61 -4.90 22.47
CA THR A 12 22.70 -4.58 21.04
C THR A 12 21.75 -5.52 20.30
N ILE A 13 20.77 -4.95 19.61
CA ILE A 13 19.75 -5.69 18.88
C ILE A 13 20.04 -5.58 17.37
N GLU A 14 20.04 -6.72 16.69
CA GLU A 14 20.15 -6.80 15.24
C GLU A 14 19.00 -7.62 14.67
N PHE A 15 18.26 -7.05 13.73
CA PHE A 15 17.22 -7.77 13.01
C PHE A 15 17.83 -8.65 11.93
N MET A 16 17.55 -9.94 12.02
CA MET A 16 18.01 -10.95 11.07
C MET A 16 16.84 -11.45 10.24
N ILE A 17 17.04 -11.68 8.96
CA ILE A 17 16.02 -12.20 8.04
C ILE A 17 16.60 -13.31 7.17
N CYS A 18 15.74 -14.28 6.83
CA CYS A 18 15.96 -15.28 5.80
C CYS A 18 14.85 -15.12 4.77
N THR A 19 15.21 -14.69 3.55
CA THR A 19 14.24 -14.42 2.46
C THR A 19 13.90 -15.67 1.66
N ASN A 20 14.79 -16.68 1.70
CA ASN A 20 14.60 -17.92 0.96
C ASN A 20 14.82 -19.12 1.88
N ILE A 21 13.97 -20.13 1.73
CA ILE A 21 14.09 -21.39 2.48
C ILE A 21 15.46 -22.04 2.17
N GLY A 22 16.22 -22.32 3.23
CA GLY A 22 17.56 -22.97 3.09
C GLY A 22 18.73 -22.00 3.00
N GLU A 23 18.50 -20.70 2.96
CA GLU A 23 19.57 -19.70 3.06
C GLU A 23 19.90 -19.35 4.51
N ALA A 24 21.12 -18.89 4.74
CA ALA A 24 21.53 -18.37 6.05
C ALA A 24 20.81 -17.05 6.36
N MET A 25 20.48 -16.84 7.64
CA MET A 25 19.95 -15.56 8.11
C MET A 25 20.99 -14.44 7.87
N LYS A 26 20.54 -13.33 7.32
CA LYS A 26 21.36 -12.15 7.07
C LYS A 26 20.83 -10.95 7.86
N PRO A 27 21.69 -10.04 8.33
CA PRO A 27 21.26 -8.78 8.92
C PRO A 27 20.37 -7.97 7.98
N LEU A 28 19.30 -7.40 8.51
CA LEU A 28 18.32 -6.61 7.72
C LEU A 28 18.99 -5.49 6.91
N HIS A 29 20.02 -4.83 7.49
CA HIS A 29 20.75 -3.76 6.82
C HIS A 29 21.61 -4.22 5.61
N LYS A 30 21.80 -5.55 5.44
CA LYS A 30 22.54 -6.14 4.32
C LYS A 30 21.61 -6.63 3.20
N ILE A 31 20.31 -6.37 3.28
CA ILE A 31 19.39 -6.68 2.21
C ILE A 31 19.68 -5.76 1.02
N ALA A 32 19.91 -6.35 -0.14
CA ALA A 32 20.40 -5.64 -1.32
C ALA A 32 19.29 -4.94 -2.13
N SER A 33 18.01 -5.29 -1.93
CA SER A 33 16.89 -4.80 -2.74
C SER A 33 16.01 -3.83 -1.98
N GLY A 34 15.83 -2.61 -2.51
CA GLY A 34 14.91 -1.60 -1.98
C GLY A 34 13.48 -2.14 -1.87
N GLY A 35 13.01 -2.86 -2.89
CA GLY A 35 11.68 -3.46 -2.88
C GLY A 35 11.48 -4.53 -1.80
N GLU A 36 12.51 -5.35 -1.52
CA GLU A 36 12.45 -6.32 -0.40
C GLU A 36 12.35 -5.60 0.94
N LEU A 37 13.17 -4.58 1.15
CA LEU A 37 13.15 -3.78 2.36
C LEU A 37 11.80 -3.07 2.55
N SER A 38 11.24 -2.47 1.51
CA SER A 38 9.91 -1.83 1.53
C SER A 38 8.82 -2.83 1.93
N ARG A 39 8.84 -4.06 1.41
CA ARG A 39 7.88 -5.11 1.79
C ARG A 39 8.07 -5.62 3.23
N ILE A 40 9.30 -5.72 3.71
CA ILE A 40 9.59 -6.04 5.12
C ILE A 40 9.04 -4.95 6.03
N MET A 41 9.27 -3.68 5.68
CA MET A 41 8.75 -2.54 6.43
C MET A 41 7.21 -2.51 6.41
N LEU A 42 6.57 -2.84 5.28
CA LEU A 42 5.12 -3.03 5.21
C LEU A 42 4.64 -4.11 6.19
N GLY A 43 5.34 -5.25 6.26
CA GLY A 43 5.03 -6.33 7.21
C GLY A 43 5.15 -5.88 8.66
N LEU A 44 6.25 -5.21 9.03
CA LEU A 44 6.47 -4.66 10.37
C LEU A 44 5.39 -3.62 10.73
N LYS A 45 5.09 -2.69 9.82
CA LYS A 45 4.03 -1.69 10.02
C LYS A 45 2.64 -2.32 10.14
N SER A 46 2.38 -3.42 9.44
CA SER A 46 1.12 -4.16 9.58
C SER A 46 0.93 -4.72 11.00
N VAL A 47 2.01 -5.17 11.65
CA VAL A 47 1.99 -5.68 13.03
C VAL A 47 1.92 -4.55 14.06
N LEU A 48 2.60 -3.44 13.78
CA LEU A 48 2.68 -2.29 14.68
C LEU A 48 1.55 -1.27 14.48
N ALA A 49 0.67 -1.49 13.50
CA ALA A 49 -0.41 -0.56 13.16
C ALA A 49 -1.24 -0.15 14.40
N GLY A 50 -1.22 1.14 14.70
CA GLY A 50 -1.90 1.73 15.85
C GLY A 50 -1.10 1.73 17.15
N LYS A 51 0.22 1.41 17.10
CA LYS A 51 1.15 1.53 18.24
C LYS A 51 2.22 2.60 18.02
N ASP A 52 2.32 3.13 16.82
CA ASP A 52 3.21 4.25 16.49
C ASP A 52 2.39 5.50 16.14
N ASP A 53 2.98 6.67 16.37
CA ASP A 53 2.39 7.99 16.11
C ASP A 53 2.76 8.52 14.71
N ILE A 54 2.93 7.62 13.73
CA ILE A 54 3.27 7.98 12.35
C ILE A 54 2.00 8.10 11.54
N ASP A 55 1.67 9.30 11.09
CA ASP A 55 0.46 9.57 10.32
C ASP A 55 0.55 9.15 8.85
N THR A 56 1.73 9.31 8.23
CA THR A 56 1.93 9.07 6.79
C THR A 56 3.06 8.07 6.52
N LEU A 57 2.78 7.10 5.68
CA LEU A 57 3.74 6.10 5.20
C LEU A 57 3.92 6.24 3.70
N ILE A 58 5.16 6.33 3.26
CA ILE A 58 5.51 6.42 1.83
C ILE A 58 6.24 5.14 1.43
N PHE A 59 5.71 4.45 0.42
CA PHE A 59 6.31 3.24 -0.15
C PHE A 59 6.78 3.53 -1.57
N ASP A 60 8.09 3.45 -1.75
CA ASP A 60 8.74 3.49 -3.04
C ASP A 60 9.35 2.12 -3.34
N GLU A 61 9.37 1.73 -4.62
CA GLU A 61 9.91 0.44 -5.11
C GLU A 61 9.26 -0.83 -4.50
N ILE A 62 8.11 -0.72 -3.82
CA ILE A 62 7.50 -1.85 -3.13
C ILE A 62 7.09 -2.98 -4.09
N ASP A 63 6.86 -2.65 -5.34
CA ASP A 63 6.48 -3.53 -6.44
C ASP A 63 7.66 -4.12 -7.22
N THR A 64 8.89 -3.69 -6.92
CA THR A 64 10.09 -4.18 -7.60
C THR A 64 10.29 -5.68 -7.33
N GLY A 65 10.43 -6.45 -8.43
CA GLY A 65 10.67 -7.89 -8.37
C GLY A 65 9.46 -8.76 -7.99
N ILE A 66 8.25 -8.20 -7.99
CA ILE A 66 7.01 -8.95 -7.77
C ILE A 66 6.00 -8.72 -8.90
N SER A 67 5.04 -9.62 -9.01
CA SER A 67 3.93 -9.52 -9.97
C SER A 67 2.73 -10.34 -9.51
N GLY A 68 1.62 -10.21 -10.22
CA GLY A 68 0.43 -11.05 -10.08
C GLY A 68 -0.04 -11.19 -8.63
N ARG A 69 -0.08 -12.45 -8.13
CA ARG A 69 -0.61 -12.77 -6.80
C ARG A 69 0.14 -12.10 -5.64
N THR A 70 1.46 -11.94 -5.77
CA THR A 70 2.26 -11.28 -4.73
C THR A 70 1.92 -9.79 -4.65
N ALA A 71 1.80 -9.11 -5.81
CA ALA A 71 1.38 -7.72 -5.87
C ALA A 71 -0.01 -7.51 -5.26
N GLN A 72 -0.94 -8.45 -5.52
CA GLN A 72 -2.27 -8.44 -4.92
C GLN A 72 -2.22 -8.52 -3.39
N LYS A 73 -1.38 -9.40 -2.83
CA LYS A 73 -1.21 -9.52 -1.36
C LYS A 73 -0.58 -8.28 -0.74
N VAL A 74 0.36 -7.66 -1.43
CA VAL A 74 0.97 -6.39 -1.00
C VAL A 74 -0.10 -5.29 -0.97
N SER A 75 -0.90 -5.14 -2.03
CA SER A 75 -1.94 -4.12 -2.12
C SER A 75 -3.03 -4.28 -1.04
N GLU A 76 -3.45 -5.52 -0.74
CA GLU A 76 -4.38 -5.83 0.35
C GLU A 76 -3.82 -5.39 1.72
N LYS A 77 -2.53 -5.61 1.98
CA LYS A 77 -1.89 -5.18 3.23
C LYS A 77 -1.77 -3.66 3.31
N MET A 78 -1.46 -2.99 2.21
CA MET A 78 -1.43 -1.53 2.16
C MET A 78 -2.81 -0.93 2.43
N ALA A 79 -3.87 -1.48 1.82
CA ALA A 79 -5.25 -1.05 2.08
C ALA A 79 -5.65 -1.21 3.56
N LEU A 80 -5.18 -2.28 4.24
CA LEU A 80 -5.42 -2.45 5.68
C LEU A 80 -4.72 -1.39 6.53
N ILE A 81 -3.46 -1.05 6.21
CA ILE A 81 -2.72 0.00 6.90
C ILE A 81 -3.35 1.37 6.63
N ALA A 82 -3.80 1.62 5.41
CA ALA A 82 -4.43 2.86 4.99
C ALA A 82 -5.72 3.21 5.79
N LYS A 83 -6.28 2.27 6.54
CA LYS A 83 -7.38 2.55 7.47
C LYS A 83 -6.98 3.45 8.63
N LYS A 84 -5.71 3.43 9.02
CA LYS A 84 -5.19 4.16 10.19
C LYS A 84 -4.17 5.23 9.83
N HIS A 85 -3.47 5.06 8.72
CA HIS A 85 -2.39 5.91 8.25
C HIS A 85 -2.70 6.43 6.84
N GLN A 86 -2.19 7.60 6.49
CA GLN A 86 -2.10 7.97 5.10
C GLN A 86 -1.02 7.11 4.44
N VAL A 87 -1.35 6.43 3.34
CA VAL A 87 -0.40 5.63 2.57
C VAL A 87 -0.20 6.27 1.21
N ILE A 88 1.02 6.60 0.88
CA ILE A 88 1.43 7.08 -0.44
C ILE A 88 2.32 5.99 -1.06
N CYS A 89 2.00 5.58 -2.29
CA CYS A 89 2.74 4.54 -2.99
C CYS A 89 3.07 4.96 -4.41
N ILE A 90 4.30 4.73 -4.82
CA ILE A 90 4.73 4.85 -6.22
C ILE A 90 4.73 3.43 -6.79
N THR A 91 3.96 3.19 -7.86
CA THR A 91 3.85 1.86 -8.47
C THR A 91 3.60 1.91 -9.96
N HIS A 92 4.03 0.86 -10.64
CA HIS A 92 3.71 0.59 -12.05
C HIS A 92 2.81 -0.66 -12.21
N LEU A 93 2.41 -1.30 -11.10
CA LEU A 93 1.58 -2.51 -11.13
C LEU A 93 0.09 -2.19 -10.95
N PRO A 94 -0.77 -2.59 -11.91
CA PRO A 94 -2.20 -2.32 -11.84
C PRO A 94 -2.88 -2.97 -10.63
N GLN A 95 -2.35 -4.09 -10.10
CA GLN A 95 -2.86 -4.74 -8.89
C GLN A 95 -2.73 -3.85 -7.64
N ILE A 96 -1.66 -3.05 -7.57
CA ILE A 96 -1.47 -2.12 -6.47
C ILE A 96 -2.26 -0.84 -6.73
N ALA A 97 -2.19 -0.31 -7.94
CA ALA A 97 -2.90 0.89 -8.33
C ALA A 97 -4.41 0.79 -8.12
N SER A 98 -5.04 -0.33 -8.52
CA SER A 98 -6.49 -0.52 -8.39
C SER A 98 -7.01 -0.39 -6.95
N MET A 99 -6.18 -0.70 -5.95
CA MET A 99 -6.55 -0.63 -4.52
C MET A 99 -6.52 0.79 -3.94
N ALA A 100 -5.93 1.76 -4.64
CA ALA A 100 -5.86 3.13 -4.12
C ALA A 100 -7.23 3.82 -4.14
N ASP A 101 -7.39 4.79 -3.22
CA ASP A 101 -8.57 5.66 -3.12
C ASP A 101 -8.40 6.92 -3.97
N THR A 102 -7.17 7.38 -4.13
CA THR A 102 -6.81 8.56 -4.91
C THR A 102 -5.61 8.25 -5.79
N HIS A 103 -5.70 8.65 -7.06
CA HIS A 103 -4.67 8.42 -8.06
C HIS A 103 -4.11 9.74 -8.56
N PHE A 104 -2.79 9.78 -8.70
CA PHE A 104 -2.08 10.84 -9.38
C PHE A 104 -1.23 10.23 -10.48
N LEU A 105 -1.32 10.80 -11.68
CA LEU A 105 -0.46 10.42 -12.79
C LEU A 105 0.75 11.36 -12.84
N ILE A 106 1.93 10.74 -12.87
CA ILE A 106 3.20 11.43 -13.04
C ILE A 106 3.68 11.19 -14.47
N GLU A 107 3.83 12.24 -15.23
CA GLU A 107 4.31 12.19 -16.61
C GLU A 107 5.55 13.05 -16.80
N LYS A 108 6.50 12.52 -17.58
CA LYS A 108 7.68 13.24 -18.03
C LYS A 108 7.50 13.62 -19.49
N ASN A 109 7.31 14.88 -19.76
CA ASN A 109 7.15 15.42 -21.09
C ASN A 109 8.42 16.16 -21.51
N VAL A 110 8.91 15.91 -22.72
CA VAL A 110 10.03 16.64 -23.30
C VAL A 110 9.43 17.75 -24.18
N MET A 111 9.60 19.00 -23.76
CA MET A 111 9.22 20.18 -24.51
C MET A 111 10.44 21.09 -24.65
N ASP A 112 10.73 21.57 -25.84
CA ASP A 112 11.82 22.52 -26.14
C ASP A 112 13.19 22.10 -25.55
N ASN A 113 13.60 20.83 -25.74
CA ASN A 113 14.82 20.25 -25.19
C ASN A 113 14.90 20.27 -23.63
N THR A 114 13.81 20.52 -22.96
CA THR A 114 13.72 20.44 -21.49
C THR A 114 12.73 19.35 -21.07
N THR A 115 13.11 18.57 -20.06
CA THR A 115 12.21 17.57 -19.45
C THR A 115 11.42 18.24 -18.36
N ARG A 116 10.09 18.22 -18.46
CA ARG A 116 9.19 18.67 -17.40
C ARG A 116 8.43 17.48 -16.84
N THR A 117 8.38 17.37 -15.52
CA THR A 117 7.53 16.43 -14.82
C THR A 117 6.24 17.11 -14.42
N THR A 118 5.11 16.54 -14.81
CA THR A 118 3.78 17.00 -14.41
C THR A 118 3.12 15.96 -13.52
N ILE A 119 2.32 16.42 -12.56
CA ILE A 119 1.54 15.57 -11.67
C ILE A 119 0.11 16.09 -11.72
N HIS A 120 -0.85 15.23 -12.01
CA HIS A 120 -2.26 15.59 -11.96
C HIS A 120 -3.10 14.48 -11.32
N LYS A 121 -4.14 14.89 -10.60
CA LYS A 121 -5.08 13.97 -9.98
C LYS A 121 -6.03 13.43 -11.04
N LEU A 122 -6.21 12.11 -11.07
CA LEU A 122 -7.13 11.43 -11.97
C LEU A 122 -8.55 11.42 -11.41
N ASN A 123 -9.53 11.59 -12.30
CA ASN A 123 -10.93 11.28 -12.02
C ASN A 123 -11.23 9.79 -12.26
N ASP A 124 -12.46 9.33 -11.95
CA ASP A 124 -12.83 7.91 -12.01
C ASP A 124 -12.65 7.29 -13.41
N GLU A 125 -12.93 8.04 -14.49
CA GLU A 125 -12.79 7.57 -15.85
C GLU A 125 -11.31 7.51 -16.28
N GLU A 126 -10.52 8.50 -15.89
CA GLU A 126 -9.08 8.54 -16.10
C GLU A 126 -8.36 7.43 -15.34
N ILE A 127 -8.83 7.06 -14.14
CA ILE A 127 -8.31 5.93 -13.36
C ILE A 127 -8.46 4.63 -14.16
N ILE A 128 -9.64 4.36 -14.73
CA ILE A 128 -9.85 3.15 -15.52
C ILE A 128 -8.97 3.17 -16.78
N THR A 129 -8.83 4.31 -17.42
CA THR A 129 -7.97 4.47 -18.59
C THR A 129 -6.51 4.18 -18.25
N GLU A 130 -6.00 4.70 -17.13
CA GLU A 130 -4.62 4.46 -16.70
C GLU A 130 -4.39 3.00 -16.28
N LEU A 131 -5.33 2.40 -15.54
CA LEU A 131 -5.27 0.97 -15.24
C LEU A 131 -5.29 0.11 -16.52
N SER A 132 -6.04 0.51 -17.53
CA SER A 132 -6.06 -0.15 -18.84
C SER A 132 -4.69 -0.06 -19.52
N ARG A 133 -4.05 1.12 -19.47
CA ARG A 133 -2.70 1.32 -19.99
C ARG A 133 -1.66 0.44 -19.26
N MET A 134 -1.79 0.33 -17.94
CA MET A 134 -0.91 -0.54 -17.13
C MET A 134 -1.11 -2.03 -17.45
N LEU A 135 -2.32 -2.46 -17.81
CA LEU A 135 -2.64 -3.85 -18.17
C LEU A 135 -2.24 -4.22 -19.61
N GLY A 136 -2.56 -3.36 -20.56
CA GLY A 136 -2.45 -3.64 -22.00
C GLY A 136 -1.31 -2.90 -22.71
N GLY A 137 -0.56 -2.05 -22.03
CA GLY A 137 0.45 -1.19 -22.64
C GLY A 137 -0.18 -0.11 -23.53
N THR A 138 0.32 0.05 -24.75
CA THR A 138 -0.12 1.10 -25.68
C THR A 138 -1.41 0.75 -26.44
N GLU A 139 -1.80 -0.52 -26.51
CA GLU A 139 -3.00 -0.97 -27.23
C GLU A 139 -4.16 -1.19 -26.24
N ILE A 140 -4.94 -0.14 -26.03
CA ILE A 140 -6.16 -0.22 -25.23
C ILE A 140 -7.31 -0.63 -26.15
N ASN A 141 -7.76 -1.86 -26.04
CA ASN A 141 -8.99 -2.34 -26.66
C ASN A 141 -10.12 -2.46 -25.61
N GLY A 142 -11.36 -2.68 -26.06
CA GLY A 142 -12.50 -2.77 -25.17
C GLY A 142 -12.37 -3.84 -24.08
N ILE A 143 -11.72 -4.97 -24.39
CA ILE A 143 -11.50 -6.07 -23.42
C ILE A 143 -10.56 -5.63 -22.31
N VAL A 144 -9.48 -4.93 -22.63
CA VAL A 144 -8.53 -4.44 -21.63
C VAL A 144 -9.18 -3.39 -20.73
N TYR A 145 -10.01 -2.52 -21.30
CA TYR A 145 -10.76 -1.52 -20.55
C TYR A 145 -11.77 -2.15 -19.59
N ASP A 146 -12.52 -3.15 -20.04
CA ASP A 146 -13.47 -3.89 -19.19
C ASP A 146 -12.75 -4.66 -18.07
N ASN A 147 -11.59 -5.24 -18.36
CA ASN A 147 -10.75 -5.89 -17.34
C ASN A 147 -10.25 -4.89 -16.28
N ALA A 148 -9.82 -3.71 -16.68
CA ALA A 148 -9.40 -2.66 -15.75
C ALA A 148 -10.56 -2.21 -14.84
N LYS A 149 -11.73 -2.01 -15.43
CA LYS A 149 -12.96 -1.66 -14.71
C LYS A 149 -13.36 -2.73 -13.69
N GLU A 150 -13.30 -3.97 -14.09
CA GLU A 150 -13.61 -5.11 -13.21
C GLU A 150 -12.57 -5.23 -12.09
N MET A 151 -11.28 -5.05 -12.38
CA MET A 151 -10.21 -5.04 -11.38
C MET A 151 -10.44 -3.94 -10.33
N LYS A 152 -10.78 -2.72 -10.74
CA LYS A 152 -11.10 -1.61 -9.82
C LYS A 152 -12.33 -1.92 -8.97
N ARG A 153 -13.40 -2.46 -9.58
CA ARG A 153 -14.62 -2.87 -8.87
C ARG A 153 -14.31 -3.91 -7.78
N GLN A 154 -13.55 -4.96 -8.11
CA GLN A 154 -13.14 -6.00 -7.16
C GLN A 154 -12.30 -5.44 -6.02
N ALA A 155 -11.36 -4.52 -6.31
CA ALA A 155 -10.55 -3.87 -5.30
C ALA A 155 -11.41 -3.05 -4.33
N ASP A 156 -12.40 -2.31 -4.82
CA ASP A 156 -13.30 -1.52 -3.98
C ASP A 156 -14.23 -2.40 -3.14
N GLU A 157 -14.68 -3.55 -3.67
CA GLU A 157 -15.44 -4.54 -2.90
C GLU A 157 -14.60 -5.18 -1.79
N LEU A 158 -13.36 -5.58 -2.09
CA LEU A 158 -12.44 -6.12 -1.08
C LEU A 158 -12.19 -5.12 0.05
N LYS A 159 -12.05 -3.84 -0.27
CA LYS A 159 -11.94 -2.79 0.75
C LYS A 159 -13.19 -2.73 1.63
N LYS A 160 -14.39 -2.75 1.04
CA LYS A 160 -15.67 -2.76 1.78
C LYS A 160 -15.78 -3.96 2.70
N MET A 161 -15.55 -5.18 2.19
CA MET A 161 -15.59 -6.40 2.99
C MET A 161 -14.58 -6.39 4.15
N SER A 162 -13.43 -5.78 3.96
CA SER A 162 -12.42 -5.64 5.02
C SER A 162 -12.81 -4.65 6.11
N TYR A 163 -13.86 -3.82 5.89
CA TYR A 163 -14.47 -2.96 6.93
C TYR A 163 -15.45 -3.72 7.82
N GLU A 164 -15.95 -4.86 7.39
CA GLU A 164 -16.89 -5.70 8.15
C GLU A 164 -16.17 -6.78 8.99
N GLY A 165 -14.88 -6.64 9.17
CA GLY A 165 -14.05 -7.64 9.85
C GLY A 165 -14.17 -7.62 11.37
N VAL A 166 -13.96 -8.79 11.94
CA VAL A 166 -13.82 -9.01 13.38
C VAL A 166 -12.41 -8.60 13.81
N PHE A 167 -12.32 -7.69 14.77
CA PHE A 167 -11.03 -7.22 15.31
C PHE A 167 -10.86 -7.65 16.77
N PHE A 168 -9.65 -8.12 17.12
CA PHE A 168 -9.25 -8.30 18.51
C PHE A 168 -8.65 -7.00 19.04
N ARG A 169 -9.32 -6.39 20.02
CA ARG A 169 -8.80 -5.22 20.73
C ARG A 169 -8.81 -5.51 22.23
N ASN A 170 -7.66 -5.36 22.88
CA ASN A 170 -7.51 -5.59 24.32
C ASN A 170 -8.03 -6.97 24.81
N GLY A 171 -7.84 -8.02 24.01
CA GLY A 171 -8.30 -9.36 24.34
C GLY A 171 -9.81 -9.58 24.19
N LYS A 172 -10.54 -8.63 23.61
CA LYS A 172 -11.98 -8.73 23.29
C LYS A 172 -12.19 -8.73 21.78
N LEU A 173 -13.12 -9.58 21.34
CA LEU A 173 -13.60 -9.65 19.98
C LEU A 173 -14.57 -8.48 19.76
N GLU A 174 -14.22 -7.52 18.90
CA GLU A 174 -15.10 -6.43 18.48
C GLU A 174 -15.54 -6.72 17.04
N ILE A 175 -16.87 -6.82 16.85
CA ILE A 175 -17.49 -6.98 15.52
C ILE A 175 -17.97 -5.59 15.10
N TYR A 176 -17.41 -5.06 14.03
CA TYR A 176 -17.92 -3.85 13.41
C TYR A 176 -19.00 -4.23 12.39
N ASP A 177 -20.26 -3.94 12.75
CA ASP A 177 -21.39 -4.03 11.83
C ASP A 177 -21.60 -2.66 11.18
N ASN A 178 -21.59 -2.60 9.85
CA ASN A 178 -21.84 -1.38 9.07
C ASN A 178 -23.23 -0.75 9.30
N LYS A 179 -24.14 -1.45 9.97
CA LYS A 179 -25.48 -0.93 10.31
C LYS A 179 -25.50 0.15 11.39
N LEU A 180 -24.40 0.36 12.12
CA LEU A 180 -24.30 1.37 13.19
C LEU A 180 -23.76 2.74 12.72
N VAL A 181 -23.60 2.95 11.40
CA VAL A 181 -23.04 4.18 10.83
C VAL A 181 -24.11 5.26 10.56
N ASP A 182 -25.39 5.00 10.83
CA ASP A 182 -26.50 5.86 10.38
C ASP A 182 -26.80 7.07 11.27
N ASP A 183 -26.10 7.27 12.39
CA ASP A 183 -26.31 8.44 13.26
C ASP A 183 -25.03 9.24 13.51
N GLY A 184 -24.78 10.24 12.67
CA GLY A 184 -23.88 11.37 12.96
C GLY A 184 -22.38 11.11 12.87
N LYS A 185 -21.91 9.86 12.81
CA LYS A 185 -20.50 9.49 12.63
C LYS A 185 -20.07 9.35 11.16
N ALA A 186 -21.00 9.32 10.23
CA ALA A 186 -20.74 9.21 8.80
C ALA A 186 -19.86 10.35 8.27
N LYS A 187 -20.02 11.57 8.77
CA LYS A 187 -19.22 12.74 8.39
C LYS A 187 -17.73 12.65 8.80
N LEU A 188 -17.43 11.91 9.87
CA LEU A 188 -16.04 11.64 10.27
C LEU A 188 -15.39 10.55 9.42
N LEU A 189 -16.17 9.60 8.88
CA LEU A 189 -15.69 8.57 7.98
C LEU A 189 -15.36 9.10 6.58
N GLU A 190 -16.09 10.08 6.06
CA GLU A 190 -15.78 10.71 4.76
C GLU A 190 -14.42 11.42 4.74
N ILE A 191 -13.98 11.98 5.86
CA ILE A 191 -12.64 12.58 6.00
C ILE A 191 -11.54 11.50 6.05
N PHE A 192 -11.88 10.27 6.43
CA PHE A 192 -10.96 9.15 6.54
C PHE A 192 -10.87 8.25 5.30
N VAL A 193 -11.72 8.43 4.30
CA VAL A 193 -11.91 7.50 3.17
C VAL A 193 -10.84 7.61 2.09
N SER A 194 -10.08 8.71 2.01
CA SER A 194 -9.04 8.87 0.97
C SER A 194 -7.63 8.81 1.55
N ARG A 195 -7.26 7.64 2.08
CA ARG A 195 -5.94 7.48 2.71
C ARG A 195 -4.92 6.72 1.87
N PHE A 196 -5.37 5.96 0.88
CA PHE A 196 -4.46 5.27 -0.02
C PHE A 196 -4.33 6.07 -1.32
N ILE A 197 -3.19 6.73 -1.47
CA ILE A 197 -2.83 7.58 -2.59
C ILE A 197 -1.80 6.86 -3.44
N ILE A 198 -1.99 6.84 -4.75
CA ILE A 198 -1.02 6.32 -5.70
C ILE A 198 -0.44 7.47 -6.53
N LEU A 199 0.85 7.39 -6.79
CA LEU A 199 1.61 8.31 -7.62
C LEU A 199 2.21 7.58 -8.81
#